data_c0376fd8097796ee25fb939815cd9ea9
#
_entry.id   c0376fd8097796ee25fb939815cd9ea9
#
_cell.length_a   1.000
_cell.length_b   1.000
_cell.length_c   1.000
_cell.angle_alpha   90.00
_cell.angle_beta   90.00
_cell.angle_gamma   90.00
#
_symmetry.space_group_name_H-M   'P 1'
#
loop_
_entity.id
_entity.type
_entity.pdbx_description
1 polymer ?
#
loop_
_entity_poly.entity_id
_entity_poly.type
_entity_poly.pdbx_seq_one_letter_code
_entity_poly.pdbx_strand_id
1 'polypeptide(L)'
;MHKELSSFSIKNWSQDDQPREKLLNKGKSALSDAELVAILIGSGNREESAVDLCKRILASTNNNLGELGKLPIKQLMAFKGIGEAKAISIVAALELGRRRRGSEALDRKKITSSKSVFELLQPIIGELPHEEFWIVYLNNSNKVIQKNQLSKGGITGTLVDVRLALKIALEVGATGIVLAHNHPSGTLNPSKADRELTRKLKIASESLDIKVLDHIIITEKAYFSFADEGIL
;
A
#
# COMPACT_ATOMS: atom_id res chain seq x y z
N MET A 1 21.89 8.72 -51.03
CA MET A 1 21.84 7.46 -50.24
C MET A 1 20.83 7.67 -49.10
N HIS A 2 19.60 7.28 -49.28
CA HIS A 2 18.60 7.27 -48.22
C HIS A 2 19.00 6.17 -47.20
N LYS A 3 19.28 6.59 -45.97
CA LYS A 3 19.33 5.66 -44.83
C LYS A 3 17.98 5.02 -44.72
N GLU A 4 17.81 3.75 -45.08
CA GLU A 4 16.68 2.94 -44.65
C GLU A 4 16.65 2.99 -43.14
N LEU A 5 15.63 3.68 -42.60
CA LEU A 5 15.30 3.69 -41.19
C LEU A 5 15.00 2.23 -40.83
N SER A 6 15.77 1.62 -39.98
CA SER A 6 15.58 0.22 -39.56
C SER A 6 14.14 -0.01 -39.17
N SER A 7 13.47 -0.97 -39.83
CA SER A 7 12.04 -1.30 -39.62
C SER A 7 11.70 -1.73 -38.19
N PHE A 8 12.68 -1.90 -37.34
CA PHE A 8 12.59 -2.35 -35.95
C PHE A 8 12.43 -1.23 -34.91
N SER A 9 12.40 0.04 -35.35
CA SER A 9 12.29 1.14 -34.39
C SER A 9 10.86 1.29 -33.86
N ILE A 10 10.67 1.20 -32.53
CA ILE A 10 9.42 1.46 -31.84
C ILE A 10 8.85 2.85 -32.17
N LYS A 11 9.70 3.81 -32.56
CA LYS A 11 9.29 5.17 -32.94
C LYS A 11 8.36 5.20 -34.18
N ASN A 12 8.39 4.13 -35.00
CA ASN A 12 7.54 4.00 -36.19
C ASN A 12 6.21 3.30 -35.91
N TRP A 13 5.99 2.82 -34.67
CA TRP A 13 4.74 2.20 -34.26
C TRP A 13 3.65 3.25 -34.04
N SER A 14 2.38 2.82 -34.05
CA SER A 14 1.29 3.70 -33.61
C SER A 14 1.55 4.14 -32.17
N GLN A 15 1.09 5.35 -31.80
CA GLN A 15 1.26 5.86 -30.44
C GLN A 15 0.68 4.89 -29.39
N ASP A 16 -0.39 4.21 -29.75
CA ASP A 16 -1.05 3.23 -28.89
C ASP A 16 -0.21 1.98 -28.60
N ASP A 17 0.75 1.68 -29.45
CA ASP A 17 1.63 0.51 -29.35
C ASP A 17 3.03 0.87 -28.82
N GLN A 18 3.37 2.16 -28.74
CA GLN A 18 4.63 2.61 -28.14
C GLN A 18 4.55 2.47 -26.61
N PRO A 19 5.43 1.69 -25.95
CA PRO A 19 5.28 1.35 -24.54
C PRO A 19 5.18 2.56 -23.59
N ARG A 20 5.93 3.63 -23.83
CA ARG A 20 5.89 4.85 -23.00
C ARG A 20 4.57 5.60 -23.14
N GLU A 21 4.10 5.77 -24.39
CA GLU A 21 2.82 6.41 -24.69
C GLU A 21 1.66 5.58 -24.16
N LYS A 22 1.75 4.26 -24.33
CA LYS A 22 0.76 3.31 -23.78
C LYS A 22 0.70 3.37 -22.25
N LEU A 23 1.85 3.48 -21.57
CA LEU A 23 1.89 3.66 -20.11
C LEU A 23 1.22 4.95 -19.68
N LEU A 24 1.52 6.05 -20.40
CA LEU A 24 1.00 7.39 -20.09
C LEU A 24 -0.52 7.46 -20.29
N ASN A 25 -1.01 6.94 -21.42
CA ASN A 25 -2.39 7.12 -21.84
C ASN A 25 -3.34 6.05 -21.33
N LYS A 26 -2.86 4.79 -21.13
CA LYS A 26 -3.68 3.63 -20.76
C LYS A 26 -3.33 3.04 -19.38
N GLY A 27 -2.28 3.55 -18.75
CA GLY A 27 -1.83 3.10 -17.44
C GLY A 27 -1.05 1.78 -17.46
N LYS A 28 -0.50 1.43 -16.28
CA LYS A 28 0.44 0.30 -16.13
C LYS A 28 -0.16 -1.07 -16.44
N SER A 29 -1.45 -1.27 -16.22
CA SER A 29 -2.14 -2.55 -16.45
C SER A 29 -2.31 -2.91 -17.93
N ALA A 30 -2.12 -1.94 -18.83
CA ALA A 30 -2.22 -2.16 -20.25
C ALA A 30 -0.92 -2.69 -20.89
N LEU A 31 0.19 -2.71 -20.14
CA LEU A 31 1.49 -3.13 -20.65
C LEU A 31 1.80 -4.58 -20.28
N SER A 32 2.40 -5.30 -21.20
CA SER A 32 3.04 -6.59 -20.94
C SER A 32 4.36 -6.41 -20.17
N ASP A 33 4.86 -7.49 -19.55
CA ASP A 33 6.15 -7.48 -18.86
C ASP A 33 7.29 -7.09 -19.80
N ALA A 34 7.25 -7.54 -21.08
CA ALA A 34 8.24 -7.19 -22.08
C ALA A 34 8.25 -5.68 -22.40
N GLU A 35 7.07 -5.05 -22.46
CA GLU A 35 6.95 -3.61 -22.68
C GLU A 35 7.44 -2.81 -21.46
N LEU A 36 7.15 -3.27 -20.24
CA LEU A 36 7.67 -2.63 -19.02
C LEU A 36 9.20 -2.71 -18.95
N VAL A 37 9.80 -3.86 -19.23
CA VAL A 37 11.26 -4.01 -19.27
C VAL A 37 11.86 -3.21 -20.43
N ALA A 38 11.17 -3.11 -21.57
CA ALA A 38 11.60 -2.29 -22.71
C ALA A 38 11.68 -0.79 -22.38
N ILE A 39 10.78 -0.29 -21.54
CA ILE A 39 10.83 1.09 -21.02
C ILE A 39 12.12 1.31 -20.21
N LEU A 40 12.52 0.34 -19.39
CA LEU A 40 13.73 0.42 -18.55
C LEU A 40 15.01 0.46 -19.37
N ILE A 41 15.12 -0.40 -20.40
CA ILE A 41 16.33 -0.46 -21.24
C ILE A 41 16.38 0.65 -22.30
N GLY A 42 15.25 1.28 -22.61
CA GLY A 42 15.12 2.45 -23.47
C GLY A 42 15.36 2.24 -24.97
N SER A 43 16.14 1.25 -25.37
CA SER A 43 16.46 0.96 -26.79
C SER A 43 16.78 -0.51 -27.01
N GLY A 44 16.44 -1.03 -28.17
CA GLY A 44 16.87 -2.35 -28.64
C GLY A 44 18.32 -2.35 -29.15
N ASN A 45 18.57 -3.14 -30.16
CA ASN A 45 19.83 -3.20 -30.91
C ASN A 45 19.58 -2.93 -32.42
N ARG A 46 20.59 -3.21 -33.28
CA ARG A 46 20.44 -2.96 -34.72
C ARG A 46 19.50 -3.94 -35.43
N GLU A 47 19.18 -5.07 -34.84
CA GLU A 47 18.45 -6.19 -35.42
C GLU A 47 17.06 -6.37 -34.86
N GLU A 48 16.80 -5.83 -33.67
CA GLU A 48 15.52 -6.00 -32.99
C GLU A 48 15.11 -4.76 -32.14
N SER A 49 13.81 -4.58 -31.97
CA SER A 49 13.26 -3.51 -31.11
C SER A 49 13.58 -3.76 -29.63
N ALA A 50 13.40 -2.74 -28.79
CA ALA A 50 13.54 -2.92 -27.34
C ALA A 50 12.54 -3.95 -26.79
N VAL A 51 11.32 -3.99 -27.35
CA VAL A 51 10.27 -4.93 -26.92
C VAL A 51 10.65 -6.37 -27.34
N ASP A 52 11.13 -6.58 -28.56
CA ASP A 52 11.49 -7.92 -29.01
C ASP A 52 12.73 -8.45 -28.29
N LEU A 53 13.72 -7.59 -28.02
CA LEU A 53 14.86 -7.92 -27.17
C LEU A 53 14.36 -8.37 -25.76
N CYS A 54 13.42 -7.64 -25.16
CA CYS A 54 12.87 -7.99 -23.85
C CYS A 54 12.02 -9.27 -23.87
N LYS A 55 11.25 -9.53 -24.95
CA LYS A 55 10.56 -10.82 -25.13
C LYS A 55 11.56 -11.98 -25.15
N ARG A 56 12.68 -11.84 -25.86
CA ARG A 56 13.73 -12.86 -25.95
C ARG A 56 14.40 -13.10 -24.59
N ILE A 57 14.66 -12.02 -23.82
CA ILE A 57 15.21 -12.13 -22.47
C ILE A 57 14.21 -12.85 -21.55
N LEU A 58 12.94 -12.45 -21.55
CA LEU A 58 11.90 -13.09 -20.74
C LEU A 58 11.68 -14.55 -21.13
N ALA A 59 11.71 -14.89 -22.41
CA ALA A 59 11.59 -16.28 -22.87
C ALA A 59 12.70 -17.18 -22.29
N SER A 60 13.92 -16.67 -22.09
CA SER A 60 15.03 -17.42 -21.48
C SER A 60 14.78 -17.77 -20.00
N THR A 61 13.83 -17.11 -19.37
CA THR A 61 13.40 -17.34 -17.98
C THR A 61 11.96 -17.84 -17.89
N ASN A 62 11.47 -18.50 -18.95
CA ASN A 62 10.11 -19.03 -19.06
C ASN A 62 9.01 -17.96 -18.79
N ASN A 63 9.26 -16.71 -19.20
CA ASN A 63 8.42 -15.54 -18.96
C ASN A 63 8.14 -15.29 -17.46
N ASN A 64 9.07 -15.62 -16.58
CA ASN A 64 8.95 -15.47 -15.14
C ASN A 64 9.85 -14.32 -14.65
N LEU A 65 9.25 -13.22 -14.19
CA LEU A 65 9.96 -12.05 -13.65
C LEU A 65 10.76 -12.39 -12.38
N GLY A 66 10.32 -13.37 -11.58
CA GLY A 66 11.07 -13.84 -10.41
C GLY A 66 12.37 -14.53 -10.81
N GLU A 67 12.35 -15.35 -11.88
CA GLU A 67 13.56 -15.99 -12.42
C GLU A 67 14.45 -14.97 -13.13
N LEU A 68 13.87 -14.02 -13.86
CA LEU A 68 14.62 -12.91 -14.45
C LEU A 68 15.38 -12.10 -13.37
N GLY A 69 14.76 -11.87 -12.23
CA GLY A 69 15.38 -11.14 -11.12
C GLY A 69 16.52 -11.88 -10.42
N LYS A 70 16.70 -13.18 -10.68
CA LYS A 70 17.82 -13.98 -10.17
C LYS A 70 19.02 -13.96 -11.09
N LEU A 71 18.86 -13.51 -12.35
CA LEU A 71 19.96 -13.46 -13.29
C LEU A 71 21.03 -12.44 -12.86
N PRO A 72 22.30 -12.85 -12.77
CA PRO A 72 23.39 -11.92 -12.52
C PRO A 72 23.60 -10.97 -13.71
N ILE A 73 24.13 -9.78 -13.47
CA ILE A 73 24.40 -8.74 -14.49
C ILE A 73 25.17 -9.34 -15.69
N LYS A 74 26.17 -10.18 -15.44
CA LYS A 74 26.99 -10.81 -16.52
C LYS A 74 26.14 -11.69 -17.45
N GLN A 75 25.13 -12.38 -16.96
CA GLN A 75 24.25 -13.20 -17.81
C GLN A 75 23.30 -12.32 -18.63
N LEU A 76 22.78 -11.23 -18.06
CA LEU A 76 22.01 -10.25 -18.82
C LEU A 76 22.84 -9.60 -19.93
N MET A 77 24.13 -9.30 -19.69
CA MET A 77 25.02 -8.74 -20.66
C MET A 77 25.37 -9.71 -21.81
N ALA A 78 25.11 -11.01 -21.65
CA ALA A 78 25.29 -11.98 -22.75
C ALA A 78 24.24 -11.81 -23.88
N PHE A 79 23.14 -11.11 -23.61
CA PHE A 79 22.16 -10.79 -24.66
C PHE A 79 22.66 -9.62 -25.51
N LYS A 80 22.77 -9.84 -26.84
CA LYS A 80 23.18 -8.80 -27.80
C LYS A 80 22.23 -7.60 -27.66
N GLY A 81 22.78 -6.43 -27.35
CA GLY A 81 22.01 -5.19 -27.12
C GLY A 81 21.80 -4.83 -25.66
N ILE A 82 22.22 -5.69 -24.72
CA ILE A 82 22.27 -5.40 -23.29
C ILE A 82 23.68 -5.12 -22.86
N GLY A 83 24.00 -3.84 -22.67
CA GLY A 83 25.24 -3.42 -22.01
C GLY A 83 25.06 -3.32 -20.51
N GLU A 84 26.12 -2.98 -19.79
CA GLU A 84 26.16 -2.88 -18.34
C GLU A 84 25.05 -1.97 -17.79
N ALA A 85 24.86 -0.77 -18.32
CA ALA A 85 23.84 0.17 -17.86
C ALA A 85 22.41 -0.39 -17.96
N LYS A 86 22.08 -1.08 -19.06
CA LYS A 86 20.77 -1.71 -19.25
C LYS A 86 20.58 -2.88 -18.28
N ALA A 87 21.60 -3.72 -18.09
CA ALA A 87 21.57 -4.83 -17.16
C ALA A 87 21.36 -4.34 -15.70
N ILE A 88 22.08 -3.29 -15.30
CA ILE A 88 21.91 -2.65 -13.99
C ILE A 88 20.48 -2.12 -13.81
N SER A 89 19.91 -1.45 -14.80
CA SER A 89 18.54 -0.92 -14.74
C SER A 89 17.50 -2.04 -14.51
N ILE A 90 17.64 -3.17 -15.22
CA ILE A 90 16.75 -4.33 -15.04
C ILE A 90 16.88 -4.88 -13.62
N VAL A 91 18.09 -5.16 -13.16
CA VAL A 91 18.35 -5.74 -11.84
C VAL A 91 17.85 -4.81 -10.73
N ALA A 92 18.13 -3.52 -10.83
CA ALA A 92 17.69 -2.54 -9.83
C ALA A 92 16.16 -2.44 -9.74
N ALA A 93 15.45 -2.42 -10.88
CA ALA A 93 14.01 -2.36 -10.91
C ALA A 93 13.35 -3.61 -10.31
N LEU A 94 13.87 -4.80 -10.64
CA LEU A 94 13.36 -6.07 -10.09
C LEU A 94 13.67 -6.20 -8.59
N GLU A 95 14.82 -5.73 -8.13
CA GLU A 95 15.17 -5.71 -6.70
C GLU A 95 14.26 -4.74 -5.92
N LEU A 96 13.97 -3.56 -6.45
CA LEU A 96 13.00 -2.64 -5.84
C LEU A 96 11.62 -3.28 -5.72
N GLY A 97 11.17 -3.98 -6.77
CA GLY A 97 9.91 -4.74 -6.75
C GLY A 97 9.92 -5.86 -5.69
N ARG A 98 11.04 -6.56 -5.52
CA ARG A 98 11.23 -7.57 -4.48
C ARG A 98 11.18 -6.97 -3.07
N ARG A 99 11.90 -5.87 -2.83
CA ARG A 99 11.90 -5.16 -1.53
C ARG A 99 10.53 -4.63 -1.18
N ARG A 100 9.82 -4.05 -2.15
CA ARG A 100 8.44 -3.59 -1.97
C ARG A 100 7.52 -4.73 -1.51
N ARG A 101 7.57 -5.89 -2.17
CA ARG A 101 6.79 -7.07 -1.72
C ARG A 101 7.16 -7.52 -0.32
N GLY A 102 8.45 -7.51 0.02
CA GLY A 102 8.94 -7.83 1.36
C GLY A 102 8.41 -6.87 2.42
N SER A 103 8.44 -5.56 2.17
CA SER A 103 7.92 -4.57 3.12
C SER A 103 6.39 -4.63 3.24
N GLU A 104 5.66 -4.89 2.16
CA GLU A 104 4.20 -5.08 2.21
C GLU A 104 3.78 -6.36 2.96
N ALA A 105 4.61 -7.41 2.94
CA ALA A 105 4.34 -8.67 3.63
C ALA A 105 4.68 -8.64 5.13
N LEU A 106 5.64 -7.81 5.53
CA LEU A 106 6.17 -7.77 6.91
C LEU A 106 5.33 -6.94 7.89
N ASP A 107 4.35 -6.12 7.45
CA ASP A 107 3.78 -5.09 8.33
C ASP A 107 2.26 -4.92 8.32
N ARG A 108 1.49 -5.83 7.77
CA ARG A 108 0.05 -5.75 7.97
C ARG A 108 -0.38 -6.67 9.11
N LYS A 109 -0.19 -6.18 10.36
CA LYS A 109 -0.70 -6.85 11.56
C LYS A 109 -2.19 -7.13 11.36
N LYS A 110 -2.60 -8.39 11.50
CA LYS A 110 -4.01 -8.77 11.44
C LYS A 110 -4.63 -8.53 12.81
N ILE A 111 -5.74 -7.81 12.83
CA ILE A 111 -6.55 -7.63 14.03
C ILE A 111 -7.51 -8.82 14.14
N THR A 112 -7.38 -9.58 15.23
CA THR A 112 -8.19 -10.78 15.49
C THR A 112 -9.00 -10.65 16.77
N SER A 113 -8.70 -9.66 17.60
CA SER A 113 -9.37 -9.38 18.88
C SER A 113 -9.08 -7.96 19.32
N SER A 114 -9.85 -7.48 20.31
CA SER A 114 -9.60 -6.23 21.04
C SER A 114 -8.17 -6.16 21.59
N LYS A 115 -7.67 -7.27 22.12
CA LYS A 115 -6.27 -7.40 22.60
C LYS A 115 -5.26 -7.07 21.52
N SER A 116 -5.48 -7.50 20.27
CA SER A 116 -4.53 -7.22 19.18
C SER A 116 -4.49 -5.75 18.79
N VAL A 117 -5.58 -5.00 18.99
CA VAL A 117 -5.60 -3.54 18.84
C VAL A 117 -4.90 -2.86 20.01
N PHE A 118 -5.14 -3.34 21.23
CA PHE A 118 -4.41 -2.85 22.41
C PHE A 118 -2.91 -2.99 22.23
N GLU A 119 -2.41 -4.18 21.88
CA GLU A 119 -0.98 -4.44 21.62
C GLU A 119 -0.40 -3.59 20.48
N LEU A 120 -1.23 -3.15 19.53
CA LEU A 120 -0.82 -2.29 18.42
C LEU A 120 -0.65 -0.83 18.86
N LEU A 121 -1.54 -0.32 19.72
CA LEU A 121 -1.65 1.10 20.04
C LEU A 121 -1.11 1.46 21.43
N GLN A 122 -1.10 0.53 22.40
CA GLN A 122 -0.60 0.78 23.74
C GLN A 122 0.83 1.37 23.75
N PRO A 123 1.80 0.86 22.96
CA PRO A 123 3.14 1.45 22.93
C PRO A 123 3.18 2.89 22.36
N ILE A 124 2.10 3.33 21.72
CA ILE A 124 2.02 4.65 21.08
C ILE A 124 1.32 5.65 21.99
N ILE A 125 0.21 5.23 22.61
CA ILE A 125 -0.68 6.16 23.34
C ILE A 125 -0.89 5.81 24.80
N GLY A 126 -0.50 4.62 25.27
CA GLY A 126 -0.82 4.14 26.61
C GLY A 126 -0.19 4.95 27.74
N GLU A 127 0.98 5.56 27.51
CA GLU A 127 1.73 6.33 28.51
C GLU A 127 1.66 7.85 28.29
N LEU A 128 0.87 8.32 27.32
CA LEU A 128 0.76 9.74 27.04
C LEU A 128 0.06 10.50 28.17
N PRO A 129 0.56 11.68 28.56
CA PRO A 129 -0.05 12.50 29.62
C PRO A 129 -1.30 13.28 29.17
N HIS A 130 -1.73 13.12 27.93
CA HIS A 130 -2.91 13.75 27.34
C HIS A 130 -3.69 12.72 26.51
N GLU A 131 -4.95 13.01 26.29
CA GLU A 131 -5.80 12.14 25.45
C GLU A 131 -5.48 12.31 23.97
N GLU A 132 -5.40 11.21 23.26
CA GLU A 132 -5.32 11.15 21.81
C GLU A 132 -6.38 10.20 21.27
N PHE A 133 -7.01 10.59 20.16
CA PHE A 133 -7.95 9.74 19.46
C PHE A 133 -7.37 9.23 18.17
N TRP A 134 -7.40 7.91 18.01
CA TRP A 134 -6.81 7.19 16.88
C TRP A 134 -7.86 6.35 16.17
N ILE A 135 -7.67 6.13 14.89
CA ILE A 135 -8.42 5.13 14.12
C ILE A 135 -7.44 4.17 13.44
N VAL A 136 -7.75 2.88 13.54
CA VAL A 136 -7.10 1.80 12.81
C VAL A 136 -8.00 1.42 11.65
N TYR A 137 -7.51 1.59 10.42
CA TYR A 137 -8.21 1.29 9.18
C TYR A 137 -7.86 -0.11 8.72
N LEU A 138 -8.86 -0.92 8.41
CA LEU A 138 -8.73 -2.34 8.13
C LEU A 138 -9.31 -2.70 6.75
N ASN A 139 -8.69 -3.68 6.10
CA ASN A 139 -9.27 -4.31 4.92
C ASN A 139 -10.26 -5.42 5.32
N ASN A 140 -10.92 -6.03 4.30
CA ASN A 140 -11.90 -7.09 4.50
C ASN A 140 -11.36 -8.37 5.19
N SER A 141 -10.05 -8.52 5.31
CA SER A 141 -9.39 -9.61 6.05
C SER A 141 -8.92 -9.18 7.45
N ASN A 142 -9.39 -8.03 7.94
CA ASN A 142 -8.99 -7.39 9.19
C ASN A 142 -7.48 -7.12 9.31
N LYS A 143 -6.79 -6.93 8.18
CA LYS A 143 -5.39 -6.48 8.19
C LYS A 143 -5.34 -4.96 8.24
N VAL A 144 -4.44 -4.44 9.06
CA VAL A 144 -4.22 -3.00 9.21
C VAL A 144 -3.72 -2.41 7.88
N ILE A 145 -4.47 -1.52 7.29
CA ILE A 145 -4.07 -0.73 6.12
C ILE A 145 -3.27 0.49 6.58
N GLN A 146 -3.83 1.18 7.57
CA GLN A 146 -3.30 2.45 8.08
C GLN A 146 -3.79 2.67 9.52
N LYS A 147 -3.07 3.49 10.27
CA LYS A 147 -3.50 4.04 11.57
C LYS A 147 -3.24 5.53 11.58
N ASN A 148 -4.20 6.31 12.04
CA ASN A 148 -4.10 7.77 12.09
C ASN A 148 -4.55 8.31 13.43
N GLN A 149 -3.79 9.26 13.93
CA GLN A 149 -4.22 10.17 14.97
C GLN A 149 -5.18 11.19 14.36
N LEU A 150 -6.41 11.25 14.84
CA LEU A 150 -7.40 12.22 14.37
C LEU A 150 -7.48 13.46 15.25
N SER A 151 -7.14 13.29 16.51
CA SER A 151 -7.23 14.39 17.45
C SER A 151 -6.21 14.21 18.56
N LYS A 152 -5.68 15.35 19.02
CA LYS A 152 -4.83 15.48 20.18
C LYS A 152 -5.49 16.47 21.11
N GLY A 153 -5.99 16.00 22.24
CA GLY A 153 -6.78 16.82 23.16
C GLY A 153 -5.97 17.56 24.17
N GLY A 154 -6.60 18.59 24.74
CA GLY A 154 -6.24 19.16 26.04
C GLY A 154 -6.80 18.31 27.19
N ILE A 155 -6.71 18.82 28.42
CA ILE A 155 -7.08 18.14 29.67
C ILE A 155 -8.57 17.75 29.77
N THR A 156 -9.45 18.27 28.89
CA THR A 156 -10.93 18.20 29.04
C THR A 156 -11.71 17.54 27.89
N GLY A 157 -11.04 16.89 26.92
CA GLY A 157 -11.71 16.14 25.84
C GLY A 157 -11.13 16.36 24.46
N THR A 158 -11.43 15.42 23.60
CA THR A 158 -10.91 15.34 22.21
C THR A 158 -12.06 15.53 21.23
N LEU A 159 -11.98 16.57 20.40
CA LEU A 159 -12.98 16.78 19.34
C LEU A 159 -12.56 15.97 18.11
N VAL A 160 -13.36 14.97 17.75
CA VAL A 160 -13.13 14.11 16.58
C VAL A 160 -14.05 14.52 15.44
N ASP A 161 -13.48 14.89 14.29
CA ASP A 161 -14.26 15.14 13.08
C ASP A 161 -14.56 13.81 12.35
N VAL A 162 -15.82 13.39 12.40
CA VAL A 162 -16.33 12.17 11.74
C VAL A 162 -16.09 12.21 10.23
N ARG A 163 -16.16 13.39 9.60
CA ARG A 163 -15.94 13.56 8.15
C ARG A 163 -14.48 13.24 7.79
N LEU A 164 -13.53 13.68 8.61
CA LEU A 164 -12.11 13.38 8.41
C LEU A 164 -11.84 11.88 8.57
N ALA A 165 -12.44 11.25 9.58
CA ALA A 165 -12.33 9.80 9.80
C ALA A 165 -12.78 9.00 8.57
N LEU A 166 -13.95 9.33 8.04
CA LEU A 166 -14.54 8.62 6.89
C LEU A 166 -13.86 8.99 5.56
N LYS A 167 -13.41 10.24 5.39
CA LYS A 167 -12.59 10.63 4.24
C LYS A 167 -11.35 9.74 4.12
N ILE A 168 -10.59 9.60 5.20
CA ILE A 168 -9.40 8.75 5.21
C ILE A 168 -9.77 7.28 4.92
N ALA A 169 -10.86 6.76 5.52
CA ALA A 169 -11.32 5.40 5.27
C ALA A 169 -11.58 5.13 3.77
N LEU A 170 -12.25 6.08 3.08
CA LEU A 170 -12.51 6.00 1.65
C LEU A 170 -11.23 6.08 0.82
N GLU A 171 -10.33 7.01 1.16
CA GLU A 171 -9.05 7.19 0.46
C GLU A 171 -8.16 5.93 0.50
N VAL A 172 -8.15 5.22 1.64
CA VAL A 172 -7.33 4.01 1.81
C VAL A 172 -8.07 2.72 1.43
N GLY A 173 -9.35 2.81 1.06
CA GLY A 173 -10.19 1.66 0.72
C GLY A 173 -10.46 0.74 1.92
N ALA A 174 -10.65 1.31 3.12
CA ALA A 174 -10.97 0.54 4.31
C ALA A 174 -12.41 0.02 4.27
N THR A 175 -12.61 -1.23 4.68
CA THR A 175 -13.93 -1.85 4.85
C THR A 175 -14.32 -1.99 6.32
N GLY A 176 -13.36 -1.79 7.22
CA GLY A 176 -13.57 -1.77 8.66
C GLY A 176 -12.68 -0.76 9.34
N ILE A 177 -13.14 -0.23 10.46
CA ILE A 177 -12.37 0.68 11.32
C ILE A 177 -12.50 0.24 12.78
N VAL A 178 -11.41 0.46 13.55
CA VAL A 178 -11.43 0.37 15.00
C VAL A 178 -11.06 1.74 15.55
N LEU A 179 -11.90 2.22 16.47
CA LEU A 179 -11.69 3.47 17.18
C LEU A 179 -10.85 3.19 18.43
N ALA A 180 -9.98 4.12 18.79
CA ALA A 180 -9.19 4.00 20.01
C ALA A 180 -8.85 5.36 20.58
N HIS A 181 -8.84 5.47 21.91
CA HIS A 181 -8.29 6.61 22.60
C HIS A 181 -7.69 6.19 23.94
N ASN A 182 -6.78 6.98 24.47
CA ASN A 182 -6.20 6.71 25.77
C ASN A 182 -6.84 7.56 26.87
N HIS A 183 -6.88 6.99 28.06
CA HIS A 183 -7.24 7.70 29.30
C HIS A 183 -6.03 7.84 30.20
N PRO A 184 -5.36 9.01 30.24
CA PRO A 184 -4.22 9.25 31.14
C PRO A 184 -4.53 9.07 32.63
N SER A 185 -5.80 9.23 33.00
CA SER A 185 -6.28 9.00 34.36
C SER A 185 -6.26 7.52 34.80
N GLY A 186 -6.07 6.58 33.85
CA GLY A 186 -6.16 5.15 34.12
C GLY A 186 -7.60 4.60 34.20
N THR A 187 -8.63 5.44 34.03
CA THR A 187 -10.04 5.02 34.08
C THR A 187 -10.42 4.27 32.82
N LEU A 188 -11.00 3.08 32.96
CA LEU A 188 -11.48 2.25 31.85
C LEU A 188 -12.95 2.48 31.48
N ASN A 189 -13.70 3.24 32.31
CA ASN A 189 -15.10 3.50 32.06
C ASN A 189 -15.29 4.50 30.91
N PRO A 190 -16.07 4.15 29.85
CA PRO A 190 -16.34 5.07 28.76
C PRO A 190 -17.24 6.23 29.24
N SER A 191 -16.88 7.44 28.84
CA SER A 191 -17.68 8.63 29.10
C SER A 191 -18.95 8.64 28.22
N LYS A 192 -19.88 9.54 28.54
CA LYS A 192 -21.05 9.79 27.68
C LYS A 192 -20.64 10.27 26.29
N ALA A 193 -19.60 11.09 26.19
CA ALA A 193 -19.05 11.60 24.93
C ALA A 193 -18.48 10.47 24.06
N ASP A 194 -17.77 9.50 24.66
CA ASP A 194 -17.23 8.33 23.94
C ASP A 194 -18.34 7.50 23.31
N ARG A 195 -19.42 7.25 24.07
CA ARG A 195 -20.59 6.52 23.58
C ARG A 195 -21.29 7.26 22.44
N GLU A 196 -21.48 8.56 22.57
CA GLU A 196 -22.10 9.40 21.52
C GLU A 196 -21.26 9.45 20.26
N LEU A 197 -19.94 9.62 20.38
CA LEU A 197 -19.01 9.61 19.26
C LEU A 197 -19.00 8.25 18.54
N THR A 198 -18.94 7.15 19.29
CA THR A 198 -18.99 5.79 18.73
C THR A 198 -20.28 5.58 17.95
N ARG A 199 -21.43 5.92 18.53
CA ARG A 199 -22.73 5.82 17.85
C ARG A 199 -22.78 6.67 16.58
N LYS A 200 -22.28 7.89 16.64
CA LYS A 200 -22.25 8.81 15.49
C LYS A 200 -21.38 8.28 14.35
N LEU A 201 -20.18 7.76 14.67
CA LEU A 201 -19.30 7.15 13.69
C LEU A 201 -19.91 5.88 13.10
N LYS A 202 -20.51 5.02 13.91
CA LYS A 202 -21.16 3.78 13.46
C LYS A 202 -22.26 4.08 12.43
N ILE A 203 -23.19 4.97 12.76
CA ILE A 203 -24.29 5.35 11.86
C ILE A 203 -23.75 5.98 10.56
N ALA A 204 -22.77 6.86 10.65
CA ALA A 204 -22.23 7.54 9.48
C ALA A 204 -21.44 6.60 8.57
N SER A 205 -20.72 5.62 9.13
CA SER A 205 -19.91 4.66 8.36
C SER A 205 -20.75 3.56 7.70
N GLU A 206 -21.87 3.17 8.30
CA GLU A 206 -22.80 2.16 7.73
C GLU A 206 -23.30 2.58 6.34
N SER A 207 -23.58 3.86 6.13
CA SER A 207 -24.00 4.39 4.80
C SER A 207 -22.93 4.31 3.72
N LEU A 208 -21.70 4.00 4.10
CA LEU A 208 -20.53 3.88 3.22
C LEU A 208 -20.00 2.43 3.15
N ASP A 209 -20.76 1.45 3.66
CA ASP A 209 -20.34 0.04 3.79
C ASP A 209 -19.04 -0.15 4.58
N ILE A 210 -18.74 0.77 5.51
CA ILE A 210 -17.59 0.70 6.41
C ILE A 210 -18.08 0.30 7.81
N LYS A 211 -17.55 -0.80 8.36
CA LYS A 211 -17.96 -1.31 9.67
C LYS A 211 -17.10 -0.72 10.79
N VAL A 212 -17.70 -0.15 11.81
CA VAL A 212 -17.03 0.07 13.10
C VAL A 212 -16.98 -1.27 13.82
N LEU A 213 -15.79 -1.83 13.96
CA LEU A 213 -15.60 -3.16 14.54
C LEU A 213 -15.41 -3.14 16.04
N ASP A 214 -14.85 -2.05 16.58
CA ASP A 214 -14.68 -1.84 18.01
C ASP A 214 -14.37 -0.38 18.33
N HIS A 215 -14.51 0.00 19.61
CA HIS A 215 -13.93 1.19 20.21
C HIS A 215 -13.19 0.79 21.48
N ILE A 216 -11.89 1.11 21.55
CA ILE A 216 -11.03 0.68 22.65
C ILE A 216 -10.52 1.89 23.42
N ILE A 217 -10.72 1.85 24.75
CA ILE A 217 -10.08 2.78 25.68
C ILE A 217 -8.80 2.14 26.18
N ILE A 218 -7.69 2.83 26.06
CA ILE A 218 -6.35 2.34 26.36
C ILE A 218 -5.76 3.09 27.55
N THR A 219 -5.21 2.33 28.49
CA THR A 219 -4.41 2.85 29.58
C THR A 219 -3.00 2.24 29.53
N GLU A 220 -2.11 2.64 30.41
CA GLU A 220 -0.76 2.08 30.51
C GLU A 220 -0.75 0.54 30.61
N LYS A 221 -1.71 -0.05 31.36
CA LYS A 221 -1.67 -1.48 31.74
C LYS A 221 -2.87 -2.28 31.26
N ALA A 222 -3.95 -1.63 30.84
CA ALA A 222 -5.20 -2.30 30.56
C ALA A 222 -5.98 -1.59 29.45
N TYR A 223 -7.04 -2.23 28.96
CA TYR A 223 -7.96 -1.63 27.99
C TYR A 223 -9.40 -2.02 28.30
N PHE A 224 -10.32 -1.26 27.74
CA PHE A 224 -11.75 -1.54 27.69
C PHE A 224 -12.19 -1.59 26.23
N SER A 225 -12.98 -2.58 25.86
CA SER A 225 -13.53 -2.75 24.51
C SER A 225 -15.04 -2.64 24.53
N PHE A 226 -15.57 -1.78 23.66
CA PHE A 226 -17.02 -1.64 23.49
C PHE A 226 -17.67 -2.89 22.90
N ALA A 227 -16.95 -3.58 22.01
CA ALA A 227 -17.43 -4.82 21.39
C ALA A 227 -17.45 -5.98 22.41
N ASP A 228 -16.38 -6.17 23.19
CA ASP A 228 -16.30 -7.24 24.20
C ASP A 228 -17.37 -7.07 25.28
N GLU A 229 -17.73 -5.82 25.63
CA GLU A 229 -18.76 -5.49 26.63
C GLU A 229 -20.18 -5.39 26.03
N GLY A 230 -20.34 -5.62 24.72
CA GLY A 230 -21.65 -5.64 24.04
C GLY A 230 -22.36 -4.29 23.96
N ILE A 231 -21.62 -3.19 23.98
CA ILE A 231 -22.16 -1.81 23.97
C ILE A 231 -21.78 -1.01 22.70
N LEU A 232 -21.25 -1.70 21.70
CA LEU A 232 -20.87 -1.09 20.41
C LEU A 232 -22.08 -0.73 19.55
#